data_3ebeb51274876004f471b193c9abb8a1
#
_entry.id   3ebeb51274876004f471b193c9abb8a1
#
_cell.length_a   1.000
_cell.length_b   1.000
_cell.length_c   1.000
_cell.angle_alpha   90.00
_cell.angle_beta   90.00
_cell.angle_gamma   90.00
#
_symmetry.space_group_name_H-M   'P 1'
#
loop_
_entity.id
_entity.type
_entity.pdbx_description
1 polymer ?
#
loop_
_entity_poly.entity_id
_entity_poly.type
_entity_poly.pdbx_seq_one_letter_code
_entity_poly.pdbx_strand_id
1 'polypeptide(L)'
;MLKRRIARDRAASVPTGMVSNPAAAPILFDRALLRARMERARRAGPATFLLDRVREDMEERLQAVMRNFADVADIWTPGELLRGPVADRFQSIRRIDPDQSETLRLPPQSLDLAVSALAFQFVNDLPGVLAQIRRALKPDGLLLAAMIGGDTLMELRQSFAAAEAECEGGVSPRVAPFADLRDIGALLQRAGLALPVTDVDRVVVRYDSAFSLMADIRRMGATNILIERRRTPTRRATMMRMAQIYGERFADADGRIRATFDVIWLSGWAPHESQQKPLKPGSAKTSLEAAVKKTGPK
;
A
#
# COMPACT_ATOMS: atom_id res chain seq x y z
N MET A 1 -7.20 19.11 -79.78
CA MET A 1 -8.52 18.69 -79.23
C MET A 1 -8.24 17.89 -77.97
N LEU A 2 -8.44 18.50 -76.79
CA LEU A 2 -8.09 17.93 -75.50
C LEU A 2 -9.38 17.34 -74.85
N LYS A 3 -9.39 16.02 -74.63
CA LYS A 3 -10.48 15.36 -73.87
C LYS A 3 -10.17 15.41 -72.39
N ARG A 4 -10.96 16.14 -71.61
CA ARG A 4 -10.97 16.17 -70.17
C ARG A 4 -11.56 14.85 -69.63
N ARG A 5 -10.80 14.12 -68.78
CA ARG A 5 -11.30 13.00 -67.97
C ARG A 5 -11.78 13.56 -66.62
N ILE A 6 -13.01 13.33 -66.31
CA ILE A 6 -13.63 13.62 -65.01
C ILE A 6 -13.27 12.50 -64.07
N ALA A 7 -12.52 12.83 -63.00
CA ALA A 7 -12.28 11.89 -61.89
C ALA A 7 -13.52 11.87 -60.98
N ARG A 8 -14.05 10.70 -60.73
CA ARG A 8 -15.11 10.44 -59.73
C ARG A 8 -14.44 10.30 -58.39
N ASP A 9 -14.76 11.20 -57.48
CA ASP A 9 -14.48 11.05 -56.05
C ASP A 9 -15.20 9.85 -55.48
N ARG A 10 -14.43 8.89 -54.97
CA ARG A 10 -14.92 7.83 -54.10
C ARG A 10 -14.84 8.37 -52.67
N ALA A 11 -15.99 8.65 -52.08
CA ALA A 11 -16.14 8.87 -50.65
C ALA A 11 -15.64 7.66 -49.89
N ALA A 12 -14.52 7.82 -49.12
CA ALA A 12 -14.04 6.83 -48.19
C ALA A 12 -14.98 6.81 -46.98
N SER A 13 -15.65 5.71 -46.78
CA SER A 13 -16.41 5.41 -45.56
C SER A 13 -15.45 5.29 -44.36
N VAL A 14 -15.61 6.19 -43.40
CA VAL A 14 -14.96 6.14 -42.10
C VAL A 14 -15.51 4.94 -41.33
N PRO A 15 -14.72 3.99 -40.85
CA PRO A 15 -15.20 2.93 -39.99
C PRO A 15 -15.55 3.50 -38.62
N THR A 16 -16.87 3.49 -38.34
CA THR A 16 -17.44 3.75 -37.01
C THR A 16 -17.11 2.56 -36.11
N GLY A 17 -16.55 2.84 -34.93
CA GLY A 17 -16.51 1.87 -33.84
C GLY A 17 -15.14 1.38 -33.42
N MET A 18 -14.22 2.27 -33.00
CA MET A 18 -13.27 1.91 -31.97
C MET A 18 -13.98 2.08 -30.63
N VAL A 19 -14.55 0.99 -30.11
CA VAL A 19 -14.85 0.85 -28.69
C VAL A 19 -13.49 0.90 -28.01
N SER A 20 -13.17 2.00 -27.35
CA SER A 20 -11.99 2.12 -26.50
C SER A 20 -12.14 1.09 -25.38
N ASN A 21 -11.38 0.01 -25.49
CA ASN A 21 -11.16 -0.89 -24.39
C ASN A 21 -10.63 -0.03 -23.21
N PRO A 22 -11.22 -0.05 -22.01
CA PRO A 22 -10.68 0.71 -20.90
C PRO A 22 -9.22 0.29 -20.76
N ALA A 23 -8.31 1.23 -20.93
CA ALA A 23 -6.87 0.98 -20.89
C ALA A 23 -6.56 0.21 -19.62
N ALA A 24 -6.01 -0.98 -19.75
CA ALA A 24 -5.57 -1.78 -18.61
C ALA A 24 -4.68 -0.89 -17.72
N ALA A 25 -4.92 -0.88 -16.42
CA ALA A 25 -4.12 -0.08 -15.50
C ALA A 25 -2.63 -0.34 -15.73
N PRO A 26 -1.78 0.70 -15.76
CA PRO A 26 -0.37 0.51 -16.04
C PRO A 26 0.26 -0.41 -14.99
N ILE A 27 0.92 -1.47 -15.46
CA ILE A 27 1.62 -2.40 -14.58
C ILE A 27 2.91 -1.72 -14.10
N LEU A 28 2.95 -1.38 -12.81
CA LEU A 28 4.09 -0.70 -12.18
C LEU A 28 5.09 -1.69 -11.58
N PHE A 29 4.60 -2.78 -10.98
CA PHE A 29 5.37 -3.73 -10.20
C PHE A 29 5.50 -5.09 -10.89
N ASP A 30 6.72 -5.63 -10.89
CA ASP A 30 7.06 -6.98 -11.34
C ASP A 30 6.75 -7.99 -10.20
N ARG A 31 5.53 -8.53 -10.20
CA ARG A 31 5.03 -9.46 -9.16
C ARG A 31 5.82 -10.78 -9.12
N ALA A 32 6.30 -11.24 -10.25
CA ALA A 32 7.14 -12.45 -10.30
C ALA A 32 8.48 -12.22 -9.59
N LEU A 33 9.08 -11.06 -9.83
CA LEU A 33 10.31 -10.66 -9.16
C LEU A 33 10.10 -10.45 -7.65
N LEU A 34 8.97 -9.85 -7.24
CA LEU A 34 8.61 -9.71 -5.83
C LEU A 34 8.61 -11.06 -5.13
N ARG A 35 7.89 -12.04 -5.69
CA ARG A 35 7.83 -13.40 -5.14
C ARG A 35 9.22 -14.02 -5.00
N ALA A 36 10.05 -13.92 -6.02
CA ALA A 36 11.40 -14.47 -6.00
C ALA A 36 12.29 -13.82 -4.92
N ARG A 37 12.11 -12.51 -4.70
CA ARG A 37 12.84 -11.76 -3.67
C ARG A 37 12.36 -12.09 -2.26
N MET A 38 11.06 -12.19 -2.04
CA MET A 38 10.47 -12.61 -0.76
C MET A 38 10.92 -14.03 -0.39
N GLU A 39 10.90 -14.96 -1.34
CA GLU A 39 11.35 -16.33 -1.09
C GLU A 39 12.86 -16.37 -0.75
N ARG A 40 13.67 -15.57 -1.44
CA ARG A 40 15.10 -15.44 -1.09
C ARG A 40 15.30 -14.85 0.30
N ALA A 41 14.56 -13.82 0.67
CA ALA A 41 14.60 -13.19 1.97
C ALA A 41 14.23 -14.20 3.07
N ARG A 42 13.15 -14.98 2.85
CA ARG A 42 12.71 -16.02 3.78
C ARG A 42 13.81 -17.07 4.05
N ARG A 43 14.53 -17.50 3.01
CA ARG A 43 15.63 -18.48 3.15
C ARG A 43 16.89 -17.90 3.81
N ALA A 44 17.15 -16.61 3.63
CA ALA A 44 18.35 -15.94 4.14
C ALA A 44 18.21 -15.39 5.56
N GLY A 45 17.09 -15.62 6.23
CA GLY A 45 16.76 -15.02 7.52
C GLY A 45 16.13 -13.63 7.32
N PRO A 46 14.79 -13.54 7.31
CA PRO A 46 14.09 -12.30 7.06
C PRO A 46 14.33 -11.26 8.16
N ALA A 47 14.30 -9.97 7.80
CA ALA A 47 14.19 -8.87 8.75
C ALA A 47 12.70 -8.60 8.99
N THR A 48 12.22 -8.90 10.20
CA THR A 48 10.79 -8.89 10.53
C THR A 48 10.36 -7.74 11.43
N PHE A 49 11.30 -6.92 11.92
CA PHE A 49 11.02 -5.91 12.95
C PHE A 49 9.85 -4.98 12.60
N LEU A 50 9.74 -4.57 11.32
CA LEU A 50 8.64 -3.72 10.88
C LEU A 50 7.31 -4.49 10.82
N LEU A 51 7.34 -5.76 10.38
CA LEU A 51 6.17 -6.63 10.40
C LEU A 51 5.75 -6.97 11.84
N ASP A 52 6.71 -7.20 12.74
CA ASP A 52 6.44 -7.49 14.14
C ASP A 52 5.76 -6.31 14.84
N ARG A 53 6.24 -5.08 14.59
CA ARG A 53 5.58 -3.85 15.05
C ARG A 53 4.14 -3.74 14.50
N VAL A 54 3.97 -3.91 13.19
CA VAL A 54 2.62 -3.85 12.57
C VAL A 54 1.71 -4.93 13.13
N ARG A 55 2.24 -6.10 13.48
CA ARG A 55 1.45 -7.16 14.12
C ARG A 55 0.97 -6.75 15.51
N GLU A 56 1.85 -6.19 16.34
CA GLU A 56 1.50 -5.71 17.68
C GLU A 56 0.41 -4.62 17.60
N ASP A 57 0.59 -3.63 16.75
CA ASP A 57 -0.39 -2.57 16.53
C ASP A 57 -1.72 -3.10 15.96
N MET A 58 -1.68 -4.12 15.05
CA MET A 58 -2.86 -4.78 14.52
C MET A 58 -3.65 -5.49 15.62
N GLU A 59 -2.94 -6.17 16.51
CA GLU A 59 -3.54 -6.86 17.65
C GLU A 59 -4.25 -5.87 18.57
N GLU A 60 -3.64 -4.76 18.94
CA GLU A 60 -4.23 -3.70 19.74
C GLU A 60 -5.49 -3.11 19.08
N ARG A 61 -5.41 -2.81 17.78
CA ARG A 61 -6.56 -2.32 17.02
C ARG A 61 -7.71 -3.32 16.96
N LEU A 62 -7.42 -4.61 16.79
CA LEU A 62 -8.44 -5.67 16.82
C LEU A 62 -9.04 -5.86 18.21
N GLN A 63 -8.26 -5.68 19.29
CA GLN A 63 -8.77 -5.72 20.66
C GLN A 63 -9.72 -4.54 20.95
N ALA A 64 -9.46 -3.37 20.40
CA ALA A 64 -10.31 -2.19 20.55
C ALA A 64 -11.66 -2.34 19.80
N VAL A 65 -11.74 -3.21 18.81
CA VAL A 65 -12.99 -3.50 18.10
C VAL A 65 -13.83 -4.48 18.92
N MET A 66 -14.95 -4.00 19.48
CA MET A 66 -15.87 -4.79 20.29
C MET A 66 -16.76 -5.70 19.41
N ARG A 67 -16.14 -6.57 18.62
CA ARG A 67 -16.82 -7.54 17.75
C ARG A 67 -16.10 -8.87 17.72
N ASN A 68 -16.89 -9.92 17.53
CA ASN A 68 -16.37 -11.25 17.27
C ASN A 68 -16.31 -11.48 15.77
N PHE A 69 -15.17 -11.93 15.28
CA PHE A 69 -14.94 -12.32 13.91
C PHE A 69 -14.75 -13.84 13.87
N ALA A 70 -15.56 -14.53 13.08
CA ALA A 70 -15.46 -15.99 12.93
C ALA A 70 -14.58 -16.35 11.72
N ASP A 71 -14.93 -15.81 10.54
CA ASP A 71 -14.28 -16.10 9.28
C ASP A 71 -13.32 -14.97 8.90
N VAL A 72 -12.03 -15.25 8.97
CA VAL A 72 -10.96 -14.27 8.75
C VAL A 72 -10.12 -14.63 7.53
N ALA A 73 -9.72 -13.65 6.73
CA ALA A 73 -8.70 -13.81 5.71
C ALA A 73 -7.48 -12.93 5.98
N ASP A 74 -6.29 -13.54 5.98
CA ASP A 74 -4.99 -12.84 5.94
C ASP A 74 -4.52 -12.78 4.48
N ILE A 75 -4.51 -11.56 3.93
CA ILE A 75 -4.30 -11.32 2.50
C ILE A 75 -2.86 -10.87 2.25
N TRP A 76 -2.05 -11.75 1.65
CA TRP A 76 -0.71 -11.49 1.11
C TRP A 76 0.35 -11.04 2.12
N THR A 77 0.07 -11.09 3.42
CA THR A 77 1.07 -10.69 4.42
C THR A 77 2.36 -11.50 4.28
N PRO A 78 3.53 -10.85 4.26
CA PRO A 78 4.82 -11.54 4.22
C PRO A 78 5.13 -12.18 5.59
N GLY A 79 4.82 -13.45 5.77
CA GLY A 79 4.99 -14.13 7.06
C GLY A 79 3.65 -14.41 7.75
N GLU A 80 3.66 -14.64 9.04
CA GLU A 80 2.46 -14.88 9.84
C GLU A 80 2.04 -13.61 10.57
N LEU A 81 0.90 -13.04 10.19
CA LEU A 81 0.32 -11.88 10.86
C LEU A 81 -0.50 -12.29 12.09
N LEU A 82 -1.43 -13.21 11.87
CA LEU A 82 -2.33 -13.71 12.90
C LEU A 82 -1.75 -14.98 13.53
N ARG A 83 -1.18 -14.88 14.72
CA ARG A 83 -0.60 -16.00 15.48
C ARG A 83 -0.79 -15.83 16.98
N GLY A 84 -0.65 -16.93 17.74
CA GLY A 84 -0.80 -16.93 19.20
C GLY A 84 -2.23 -16.57 19.63
N PRO A 85 -2.41 -15.92 20.78
CA PRO A 85 -3.74 -15.67 21.39
C PRO A 85 -4.71 -14.91 20.48
N VAL A 86 -4.20 -14.11 19.52
CA VAL A 86 -5.07 -13.41 18.54
C VAL A 86 -5.68 -14.39 17.57
N ALA A 87 -4.90 -15.37 17.09
CA ALA A 87 -5.40 -16.40 16.18
C ALA A 87 -6.46 -17.27 16.83
N ASP A 88 -6.30 -17.57 18.13
CA ASP A 88 -7.22 -18.40 18.91
C ASP A 88 -8.63 -17.78 19.08
N ARG A 89 -8.76 -16.48 18.79
CA ARG A 89 -10.05 -15.76 18.81
C ARG A 89 -10.92 -16.04 17.58
N PHE A 90 -10.37 -16.61 16.52
CA PHE A 90 -11.04 -16.81 15.24
C PHE A 90 -11.38 -18.28 15.01
N GLN A 91 -12.56 -18.54 14.44
CA GLN A 91 -12.97 -19.92 14.13
C GLN A 91 -12.23 -20.46 12.90
N SER A 92 -12.01 -19.61 11.93
CA SER A 92 -11.26 -19.97 10.73
C SER A 92 -10.36 -18.81 10.26
N ILE A 93 -9.13 -19.13 9.90
CA ILE A 93 -8.19 -18.19 9.28
C ILE A 93 -7.82 -18.74 7.92
N ARG A 94 -8.20 -18.02 6.86
CA ARG A 94 -7.82 -18.32 5.49
C ARG A 94 -6.64 -17.46 5.10
N ARG A 95 -5.49 -18.06 4.89
CA ARG A 95 -4.34 -17.37 4.33
C ARG A 95 -4.45 -17.32 2.82
N ILE A 96 -4.32 -16.14 2.24
CA ILE A 96 -4.29 -15.91 0.80
C ILE A 96 -2.86 -15.55 0.42
N ASP A 97 -2.19 -16.45 -0.29
CA ASP A 97 -0.85 -16.20 -0.79
C ASP A 97 -0.87 -15.31 -2.04
N PRO A 98 0.14 -14.43 -2.22
CA PRO A 98 0.19 -13.56 -3.38
C PRO A 98 0.36 -14.37 -4.67
N ASP A 99 -0.52 -14.15 -5.64
CA ASP A 99 -0.39 -14.64 -6.99
C ASP A 99 -0.03 -13.51 -7.98
N GLN A 100 0.15 -13.87 -9.25
CA GLN A 100 0.49 -12.89 -10.28
C GLN A 100 -0.73 -12.10 -10.77
N SER A 101 -1.93 -12.67 -10.61
CA SER A 101 -3.17 -12.13 -11.17
C SER A 101 -3.84 -11.09 -10.27
N GLU A 102 -3.39 -10.91 -9.03
CA GLU A 102 -4.02 -10.05 -8.02
C GLU A 102 -5.50 -10.41 -7.78
N THR A 103 -5.88 -11.68 -8.04
CA THR A 103 -7.23 -12.18 -7.87
C THR A 103 -7.33 -12.95 -6.56
N LEU A 104 -8.21 -12.50 -5.66
CA LEU A 104 -8.32 -13.10 -4.33
C LEU A 104 -9.11 -14.41 -4.28
N ARG A 105 -9.94 -14.69 -5.28
CA ARG A 105 -10.80 -15.89 -5.39
C ARG A 105 -11.62 -16.16 -4.12
N LEU A 106 -12.06 -15.10 -3.46
CA LEU A 106 -12.88 -15.16 -2.26
C LEU A 106 -14.36 -15.20 -2.65
N PRO A 107 -15.16 -16.11 -2.05
CA PRO A 107 -16.61 -16.08 -2.26
C PRO A 107 -17.21 -14.76 -1.74
N PRO A 108 -18.28 -14.27 -2.38
CA PRO A 108 -19.00 -13.10 -1.86
C PRO A 108 -19.51 -13.35 -0.43
N GLN A 109 -19.49 -12.32 0.41
CA GLN A 109 -20.04 -12.32 1.77
C GLN A 109 -19.62 -13.54 2.60
N SER A 110 -18.36 -13.91 2.53
CA SER A 110 -17.80 -15.08 3.20
C SER A 110 -16.89 -14.75 4.38
N LEU A 111 -16.55 -13.48 4.58
CA LEU A 111 -15.60 -13.03 5.58
C LEU A 111 -16.23 -12.05 6.56
N ASP A 112 -15.94 -12.21 7.84
CA ASP A 112 -16.22 -11.22 8.88
C ASP A 112 -15.08 -10.19 8.97
N LEU A 113 -13.84 -10.62 8.71
CA LEU A 113 -12.64 -9.79 8.77
C LEU A 113 -11.67 -10.11 7.62
N ALA A 114 -11.17 -9.09 6.98
CA ALA A 114 -10.03 -9.18 6.08
C ALA A 114 -8.87 -8.37 6.66
N VAL A 115 -7.70 -8.98 6.83
CA VAL A 115 -6.49 -8.31 7.28
C VAL A 115 -5.39 -8.39 6.23
N SER A 116 -4.49 -7.41 6.23
CA SER A 116 -3.28 -7.43 5.42
C SER A 116 -2.20 -6.57 6.08
N ALA A 117 -0.95 -7.02 6.06
CA ALA A 117 0.16 -6.22 6.53
C ALA A 117 1.29 -6.18 5.51
N LEU A 118 1.79 -4.98 5.22
CA LEU A 118 2.98 -4.70 4.40
C LEU A 118 2.98 -5.40 3.02
N ALA A 119 1.79 -5.50 2.39
CA ALA A 119 1.62 -6.16 1.09
C ALA A 119 1.01 -5.24 0.03
N PHE A 120 0.08 -4.37 0.38
CA PHE A 120 -0.70 -3.59 -0.60
C PHE A 120 0.12 -2.53 -1.35
N GLN A 121 1.26 -2.11 -0.84
CA GLN A 121 2.19 -1.20 -1.52
C GLN A 121 2.81 -1.78 -2.80
N PHE A 122 2.67 -3.07 -3.05
CA PHE A 122 3.20 -3.76 -4.23
C PHE A 122 2.11 -4.23 -5.20
N VAL A 123 0.90 -3.74 -5.03
CA VAL A 123 -0.26 -4.10 -5.86
C VAL A 123 -0.38 -3.14 -7.03
N ASN A 124 -0.56 -3.68 -8.25
CA ASN A 124 -0.76 -2.87 -9.45
C ASN A 124 -2.19 -2.32 -9.56
N ASP A 125 -3.20 -3.11 -9.18
CA ASP A 125 -4.61 -2.71 -9.16
C ASP A 125 -5.17 -2.73 -7.73
N LEU A 126 -4.69 -1.82 -6.89
CA LEU A 126 -5.20 -1.68 -5.52
C LEU A 126 -6.71 -1.39 -5.46
N PRO A 127 -7.29 -0.53 -6.32
CA PRO A 127 -8.75 -0.35 -6.37
C PRO A 127 -9.50 -1.66 -6.64
N GLY A 128 -9.05 -2.47 -7.58
CA GLY A 128 -9.65 -3.76 -7.90
C GLY A 128 -9.54 -4.76 -6.73
N VAL A 129 -8.41 -4.79 -6.02
CA VAL A 129 -8.22 -5.63 -4.82
C VAL A 129 -9.16 -5.19 -3.70
N LEU A 130 -9.27 -3.90 -3.42
CA LEU A 130 -10.20 -3.38 -2.41
C LEU A 130 -11.66 -3.70 -2.75
N ALA A 131 -12.05 -3.62 -4.03
CA ALA A 131 -13.39 -4.00 -4.48
C ALA A 131 -13.65 -5.51 -4.29
N GLN A 132 -12.66 -6.38 -4.55
CA GLN A 132 -12.76 -7.82 -4.30
C GLN A 132 -12.93 -8.11 -2.79
N ILE A 133 -12.16 -7.44 -1.94
CA ILE A 133 -12.28 -7.55 -0.48
C ILE A 133 -13.67 -7.10 -0.04
N ARG A 134 -14.12 -5.93 -0.52
CA ARG A 134 -15.45 -5.41 -0.19
C ARG A 134 -16.58 -6.40 -0.55
N ARG A 135 -16.47 -7.06 -1.68
CA ARG A 135 -17.44 -8.08 -2.12
C ARG A 135 -17.38 -9.34 -1.23
N ALA A 136 -16.19 -9.72 -0.77
CA ALA A 136 -15.99 -10.90 0.08
C ALA A 136 -16.44 -10.68 1.53
N LEU A 137 -16.44 -9.45 2.01
CA LEU A 137 -16.90 -9.11 3.34
C LEU A 137 -18.42 -9.26 3.47
N LYS A 138 -18.86 -9.93 4.52
CA LYS A 138 -20.26 -9.96 4.96
C LYS A 138 -20.74 -8.54 5.29
N PRO A 139 -22.04 -8.26 5.29
CA PRO A 139 -22.57 -7.01 5.83
C PRO A 139 -21.99 -6.76 7.22
N ASP A 140 -21.46 -5.54 7.47
CA ASP A 140 -20.78 -5.16 8.70
C ASP A 140 -19.46 -5.92 8.97
N GLY A 141 -18.86 -6.56 7.96
CA GLY A 141 -17.51 -7.10 8.01
C GLY A 141 -16.45 -6.00 7.91
N LEU A 142 -15.29 -6.21 8.49
CA LEU A 142 -14.20 -5.25 8.61
C LEU A 142 -13.04 -5.58 7.66
N LEU A 143 -12.52 -4.57 6.97
CA LEU A 143 -11.17 -4.55 6.44
C LEU A 143 -10.27 -3.79 7.41
N LEU A 144 -9.16 -4.38 7.84
CA LEU A 144 -8.10 -3.71 8.60
C LEU A 144 -6.74 -4.08 8.00
N ALA A 145 -6.03 -3.10 7.48
CA ALA A 145 -4.75 -3.35 6.83
C ALA A 145 -3.72 -2.26 7.14
N ALA A 146 -2.44 -2.63 6.97
CA ALA A 146 -1.31 -1.74 7.04
C ALA A 146 -0.45 -1.87 5.79
N MET A 147 -0.02 -0.77 5.20
CA MET A 147 0.86 -0.75 4.03
C MET A 147 1.92 0.34 4.15
N ILE A 148 3.00 0.17 3.43
CA ILE A 148 4.01 1.22 3.30
C ILE A 148 3.49 2.31 2.37
N GLY A 149 3.65 3.57 2.78
CA GLY A 149 3.18 4.74 2.02
C GLY A 149 4.05 5.98 2.25
N GLY A 150 3.53 7.12 1.84
CA GLY A 150 4.05 8.45 2.15
C GLY A 150 5.52 8.66 1.79
N ASP A 151 6.26 9.20 2.75
CA ASP A 151 7.67 9.58 2.60
C ASP A 151 8.65 8.44 2.86
N THR A 152 8.20 7.19 2.86
CA THR A 152 9.06 6.03 3.11
C THR A 152 10.31 6.05 2.24
N LEU A 153 11.47 5.88 2.89
CA LEU A 153 12.81 5.85 2.28
C LEU A 153 13.11 7.12 1.45
N MET A 154 12.55 8.27 1.84
CA MET A 154 12.81 9.53 1.14
C MET A 154 14.31 9.88 1.15
N GLU A 155 15.01 9.57 2.23
CA GLU A 155 16.45 9.82 2.38
C GLU A 155 17.26 9.00 1.37
N LEU A 156 16.92 7.72 1.22
CA LEU A 156 17.55 6.82 0.24
C LEU A 156 17.25 7.27 -1.20
N ARG A 157 16.00 7.66 -1.47
CA ARG A 157 15.57 8.17 -2.80
C ARG A 157 16.35 9.42 -3.19
N GLN A 158 16.44 10.40 -2.30
CA GLN A 158 17.15 11.66 -2.55
C GLN A 158 18.64 11.44 -2.70
N SER A 159 19.25 10.57 -1.90
CA SER A 159 20.69 10.27 -1.96
C SER A 159 21.06 9.57 -3.27
N PHE A 160 20.24 8.61 -3.72
CA PHE A 160 20.46 7.98 -5.04
C PHE A 160 20.27 8.97 -6.20
N ALA A 161 19.22 9.79 -6.15
CA ALA A 161 18.96 10.78 -7.22
C ALA A 161 20.13 11.76 -7.36
N ALA A 162 20.66 12.27 -6.25
CA ALA A 162 21.80 13.17 -6.27
C ALA A 162 23.07 12.47 -6.79
N ALA A 163 23.38 11.26 -6.30
CA ALA A 163 24.56 10.52 -6.73
C ALA A 163 24.52 10.12 -8.22
N GLU A 164 23.36 9.71 -8.73
CA GLU A 164 23.19 9.38 -10.15
C GLU A 164 23.30 10.62 -11.06
N ALA A 165 22.73 11.75 -10.64
CA ALA A 165 22.89 13.01 -11.36
C ALA A 165 24.36 13.43 -11.49
N GLU A 166 25.13 13.30 -10.40
CA GLU A 166 26.55 13.63 -10.37
C GLU A 166 27.43 12.63 -11.17
N CYS A 167 27.18 11.33 -11.03
CA CYS A 167 28.06 10.29 -11.53
C CYS A 167 27.67 9.71 -12.90
N GLU A 168 26.38 9.82 -13.28
CA GLU A 168 25.85 9.12 -14.46
C GLU A 168 25.09 10.03 -15.43
N GLY A 169 24.89 11.31 -15.06
CA GLY A 169 24.21 12.31 -15.91
C GLY A 169 22.71 12.09 -16.07
N GLY A 170 22.11 11.22 -15.25
CA GLY A 170 20.67 10.95 -15.27
C GLY A 170 20.23 10.23 -14.02
N VAL A 171 18.92 10.14 -13.78
CA VAL A 171 18.33 9.53 -12.58
C VAL A 171 17.46 8.34 -12.96
N SER A 172 17.54 7.27 -12.21
CA SER A 172 16.70 6.08 -12.37
C SER A 172 15.79 5.86 -11.14
N PRO A 173 14.61 5.23 -11.29
CA PRO A 173 13.73 4.96 -10.17
C PRO A 173 14.34 3.89 -9.26
N ARG A 174 14.81 4.29 -8.07
CA ARG A 174 15.44 3.40 -7.07
C ARG A 174 14.49 2.96 -5.98
N VAL A 175 13.61 3.86 -5.55
CA VAL A 175 12.57 3.63 -4.55
C VAL A 175 11.23 3.82 -5.23
N ALA A 176 10.28 2.91 -4.98
CA ALA A 176 8.95 3.00 -5.57
C ALA A 176 8.24 4.30 -5.16
N PRO A 177 7.39 4.87 -6.01
CA PRO A 177 6.43 5.88 -5.58
C PRO A 177 5.40 5.20 -4.67
N PHE A 178 5.24 5.70 -3.47
CA PHE A 178 4.25 5.20 -2.53
C PHE A 178 2.99 6.07 -2.56
N ALA A 179 1.84 5.46 -2.25
CA ALA A 179 0.58 6.18 -2.19
C ALA A 179 0.55 7.15 -0.99
N ASP A 180 -0.13 8.28 -1.17
CA ASP A 180 -0.42 9.23 -0.12
C ASP A 180 -1.61 8.77 0.75
N LEU A 181 -1.65 9.21 2.01
CA LEU A 181 -2.71 8.91 2.96
C LEU A 181 -4.10 9.31 2.43
N ARG A 182 -4.21 10.46 1.77
CA ARG A 182 -5.48 10.98 1.24
C ARG A 182 -5.98 10.13 0.08
N ASP A 183 -5.07 9.69 -0.79
CA ASP A 183 -5.40 8.82 -1.92
C ASP A 183 -5.98 7.49 -1.45
N ILE A 184 -5.38 6.90 -0.39
CA ILE A 184 -5.89 5.66 0.20
C ILE A 184 -7.28 5.86 0.79
N GLY A 185 -7.54 6.98 1.50
CA GLY A 185 -8.88 7.31 2.00
C GLY A 185 -9.93 7.40 0.88
N ALA A 186 -9.59 8.05 -0.23
CA ALA A 186 -10.46 8.15 -1.39
C ALA A 186 -10.69 6.77 -2.07
N LEU A 187 -9.67 5.90 -2.11
CA LEU A 187 -9.79 4.55 -2.64
C LEU A 187 -10.74 3.67 -1.82
N LEU A 188 -10.70 3.75 -0.49
CA LEU A 188 -11.63 3.02 0.39
C LEU A 188 -13.09 3.43 0.13
N GLN A 189 -13.34 4.73 -0.01
CA GLN A 189 -14.68 5.25 -0.36
C GLN A 189 -15.15 4.75 -1.73
N ARG A 190 -14.28 4.82 -2.74
CA ARG A 190 -14.56 4.34 -4.10
C ARG A 190 -14.81 2.84 -4.15
N ALA A 191 -14.15 2.06 -3.30
CA ALA A 191 -14.40 0.62 -3.16
C ALA A 191 -15.75 0.30 -2.49
N GLY A 192 -16.48 1.32 -1.99
CA GLY A 192 -17.78 1.16 -1.35
C GLY A 192 -17.68 0.67 0.10
N LEU A 193 -16.56 0.92 0.77
CA LEU A 193 -16.43 0.69 2.21
C LEU A 193 -17.04 1.86 2.98
N ALA A 194 -17.81 1.56 4.01
CA ALA A 194 -18.38 2.52 4.94
C ALA A 194 -17.39 2.84 6.07
N LEU A 195 -17.55 4.03 6.67
CA LEU A 195 -16.75 4.49 7.79
C LEU A 195 -15.23 4.32 7.55
N PRO A 196 -14.70 4.74 6.40
CA PRO A 196 -13.29 4.56 6.09
C PRO A 196 -12.43 5.42 7.03
N VAL A 197 -11.41 4.80 7.62
CA VAL A 197 -10.42 5.49 8.43
C VAL A 197 -9.04 5.20 7.87
N THR A 198 -8.24 6.24 7.73
CA THR A 198 -6.82 6.14 7.37
C THR A 198 -6.00 6.92 8.38
N ASP A 199 -4.87 6.34 8.75
CA ASP A 199 -3.94 6.85 9.74
C ASP A 199 -2.50 6.55 9.30
N VAL A 200 -1.52 7.31 9.77
CA VAL A 200 -0.10 7.10 9.45
C VAL A 200 0.72 7.00 10.73
N ASP A 201 1.47 5.92 10.86
CA ASP A 201 2.50 5.77 11.88
C ASP A 201 3.88 5.93 11.23
N ARG A 202 4.60 6.98 11.61
CA ARG A 202 5.95 7.26 11.12
C ARG A 202 6.98 6.60 12.01
N VAL A 203 7.65 5.60 11.47
CA VAL A 203 8.74 4.87 12.12
C VAL A 203 10.08 5.35 11.57
N VAL A 204 10.93 5.91 12.41
CA VAL A 204 12.29 6.29 12.04
C VAL A 204 13.27 5.25 12.61
N VAL A 205 13.94 4.54 11.73
CA VAL A 205 14.94 3.53 12.08
C VAL A 205 16.33 4.10 11.86
N ARG A 206 17.24 3.86 12.81
CA ARG A 206 18.61 4.38 12.73
C ARG A 206 19.57 3.25 12.36
N TYR A 207 20.41 3.50 11.37
CA TYR A 207 21.38 2.54 10.83
C TYR A 207 22.80 3.09 10.91
N ASP A 208 23.77 2.20 11.02
CA ASP A 208 25.19 2.58 11.00
C ASP A 208 25.66 3.03 9.62
N SER A 209 24.97 2.62 8.57
CA SER A 209 25.27 3.01 7.19
C SER A 209 24.09 2.78 6.24
N ALA A 210 24.14 3.42 5.07
CA ALA A 210 23.19 3.15 3.97
C ALA A 210 23.25 1.67 3.50
N PHE A 211 24.40 1.01 3.66
CA PHE A 211 24.56 -0.40 3.29
C PHE A 211 23.83 -1.33 4.25
N SER A 212 23.84 -1.02 5.56
CA SER A 212 23.08 -1.76 6.58
C SER A 212 21.59 -1.66 6.33
N LEU A 213 21.07 -0.45 6.02
CA LEU A 213 19.69 -0.25 5.58
C LEU A 213 19.34 -1.09 4.34
N MET A 214 20.18 -1.04 3.30
CA MET A 214 19.92 -1.81 2.06
C MET A 214 19.99 -3.33 2.30
N ALA A 215 20.80 -3.80 3.26
CA ALA A 215 20.83 -5.20 3.65
C ALA A 215 19.50 -5.62 4.30
N ASP A 216 18.93 -4.79 5.17
CA ASP A 216 17.63 -5.06 5.78
C ASP A 216 16.48 -5.01 4.77
N ILE A 217 16.43 -4.02 3.88
CA ILE A 217 15.45 -3.97 2.79
C ILE A 217 15.52 -5.25 1.93
N ARG A 218 16.72 -5.79 1.70
CA ARG A 218 16.90 -7.07 0.99
C ARG A 218 16.37 -8.24 1.80
N ARG A 219 16.59 -8.26 3.11
CA ARG A 219 16.08 -9.30 4.03
C ARG A 219 14.57 -9.19 4.26
N MET A 220 13.97 -8.01 4.05
CA MET A 220 12.52 -7.82 3.98
C MET A 220 11.92 -8.33 2.66
N GLY A 221 12.73 -8.62 1.64
CA GLY A 221 12.26 -8.95 0.30
C GLY A 221 11.72 -7.73 -0.49
N ALA A 222 11.88 -6.53 0.06
CA ALA A 222 11.27 -5.28 -0.40
C ALA A 222 12.17 -4.41 -1.30
N THR A 223 13.18 -5.01 -1.93
CA THR A 223 14.02 -4.26 -2.87
C THR A 223 13.26 -3.89 -4.14
N ASN A 224 13.76 -2.91 -4.88
CA ASN A 224 13.10 -2.29 -6.05
C ASN A 224 12.58 -3.30 -7.08
N ILE A 225 11.26 -3.42 -7.20
CA ILE A 225 10.55 -4.32 -8.14
C ILE A 225 9.84 -3.55 -9.26
N LEU A 226 10.13 -2.27 -9.44
CA LEU A 226 9.55 -1.51 -10.54
C LEU A 226 9.90 -2.13 -11.88
N ILE A 227 8.97 -2.14 -12.81
CA ILE A 227 9.23 -2.63 -14.18
C ILE A 227 10.29 -1.78 -14.85
N GLU A 228 10.25 -0.46 -14.65
CA GLU A 228 11.18 0.51 -15.20
C GLU A 228 12.50 0.63 -14.41
N ARG A 229 12.71 -0.24 -13.42
CA ARG A 229 13.97 -0.21 -12.67
C ARG A 229 15.17 -0.38 -13.58
N ARG A 230 16.28 0.24 -13.24
CA ARG A 230 17.57 -0.04 -13.89
C ARG A 230 17.91 -1.54 -13.73
N ARG A 231 18.23 -2.20 -14.84
CA ARG A 231 18.58 -3.63 -14.86
C ARG A 231 20.08 -3.90 -14.85
N THR A 232 20.87 -2.88 -15.15
CA THR A 232 22.35 -2.96 -15.08
C THR A 232 22.84 -2.74 -13.64
N PRO A 233 23.93 -3.37 -13.22
CA PRO A 233 24.53 -3.14 -11.91
C PRO A 233 24.88 -1.65 -11.72
N THR A 234 24.68 -1.15 -10.52
CA THR A 234 25.10 0.21 -10.14
C THR A 234 26.60 0.28 -10.06
N ARG A 235 27.21 1.30 -10.64
CA ARG A 235 28.65 1.53 -10.55
C ARG A 235 29.08 1.72 -9.10
N ARG A 236 30.28 1.23 -8.77
CA ARG A 236 30.83 1.38 -7.42
C ARG A 236 30.93 2.86 -7.00
N ALA A 237 31.37 3.73 -7.92
CA ALA A 237 31.45 5.16 -7.67
C ALA A 237 30.10 5.77 -7.27
N THR A 238 29.04 5.49 -8.03
CA THR A 238 27.66 5.95 -7.74
C THR A 238 27.20 5.45 -6.39
N MET A 239 27.48 4.18 -6.06
CA MET A 239 27.09 3.58 -4.78
C MET A 239 27.81 4.24 -3.60
N MET A 240 29.11 4.49 -3.71
CA MET A 240 29.89 5.17 -2.68
C MET A 240 29.47 6.63 -2.51
N ARG A 241 29.22 7.34 -3.63
CA ARG A 241 28.74 8.72 -3.59
C ARG A 241 27.35 8.81 -2.95
N MET A 242 26.45 7.89 -3.26
CA MET A 242 25.15 7.80 -2.59
C MET A 242 25.29 7.63 -1.09
N ALA A 243 26.14 6.71 -0.62
CA ALA A 243 26.35 6.48 0.81
C ALA A 243 26.95 7.71 1.50
N GLN A 244 27.87 8.43 0.84
CA GLN A 244 28.43 9.67 1.34
C GLN A 244 27.36 10.76 1.47
N ILE A 245 26.57 11.01 0.41
CA ILE A 245 25.47 12.00 0.43
C ILE A 245 24.44 11.65 1.52
N TYR A 246 24.16 10.36 1.70
CA TYR A 246 23.25 9.91 2.75
C TYR A 246 23.77 10.31 4.13
N GLY A 247 25.05 10.03 4.43
CA GLY A 247 25.68 10.42 5.68
C GLY A 247 25.74 11.94 5.87
N GLU A 248 26.08 12.69 4.82
CA GLU A 248 26.17 14.16 4.87
C GLU A 248 24.81 14.83 5.18
N ARG A 249 23.71 14.29 4.67
CA ARG A 249 22.38 14.95 4.74
C ARG A 249 21.49 14.42 5.83
N PHE A 250 21.62 13.15 6.20
CA PHE A 250 20.63 12.45 7.03
C PHE A 250 21.24 11.70 8.22
N ALA A 251 22.52 11.93 8.54
CA ALA A 251 23.08 11.39 9.76
C ALA A 251 22.73 12.27 10.97
N ASP A 252 22.56 11.62 12.11
CA ASP A 252 22.47 12.26 13.41
C ASP A 252 23.87 12.62 13.93
N ALA A 253 23.94 13.34 15.05
CA ALA A 253 25.20 13.79 15.65
C ALA A 253 26.17 12.65 16.02
N ASP A 254 25.66 11.44 16.22
CA ASP A 254 26.45 10.23 16.51
C ASP A 254 26.91 9.48 15.24
N GLY A 255 26.63 10.03 14.03
CA GLY A 255 27.02 9.46 12.75
C GLY A 255 26.05 8.40 12.20
N ARG A 256 25.03 7.99 12.94
CA ARG A 256 24.01 7.04 12.45
C ARG A 256 23.04 7.74 11.52
N ILE A 257 22.72 7.09 10.40
CA ILE A 257 21.76 7.59 9.43
C ILE A 257 20.33 7.22 9.80
N ARG A 258 19.38 8.10 9.46
CA ARG A 258 17.95 7.86 9.63
C ARG A 258 17.35 7.27 8.37
N ALA A 259 16.41 6.34 8.52
CA ALA A 259 15.56 5.85 7.45
C ALA A 259 14.09 5.92 7.89
N THR A 260 13.30 6.65 7.16
CA THR A 260 11.89 6.87 7.43
C THR A 260 11.04 5.77 6.80
N PHE A 261 10.11 5.22 7.57
CA PHE A 261 9.05 4.32 7.10
C PHE A 261 7.71 4.85 7.56
N ASP A 262 6.86 5.25 6.63
CA ASP A 262 5.47 5.62 6.90
C ASP A 262 4.59 4.39 6.70
N VAL A 263 4.02 3.90 7.79
CA VAL A 263 3.04 2.82 7.78
C VAL A 263 1.66 3.45 7.72
N ILE A 264 0.98 3.31 6.59
CA ILE A 264 -0.41 3.75 6.44
C ILE A 264 -1.32 2.62 6.89
N TRP A 265 -2.08 2.89 7.93
CA TRP A 265 -3.19 2.10 8.38
C TRP A 265 -4.44 2.46 7.58
N LEU A 266 -5.20 1.46 7.20
CA LEU A 266 -6.45 1.64 6.49
C LEU A 266 -7.49 0.66 7.02
N SER A 267 -8.67 1.16 7.30
CA SER A 267 -9.81 0.35 7.73
C SER A 267 -11.09 0.85 7.10
N GLY A 268 -12.06 -0.06 6.98
CA GLY A 268 -13.38 0.26 6.48
C GLY A 268 -14.31 -0.93 6.62
N TRP A 269 -15.58 -0.65 6.75
CA TRP A 269 -16.61 -1.65 6.99
C TRP A 269 -17.41 -1.94 5.71
N ALA A 270 -17.83 -3.16 5.52
CA ALA A 270 -18.87 -3.43 4.54
C ALA A 270 -20.18 -2.77 4.99
N PRO A 271 -20.88 -1.99 4.14
CA PRO A 271 -22.10 -1.29 4.53
C PRO A 271 -23.15 -2.22 5.12
N HIS A 272 -23.78 -1.76 6.19
CA HIS A 272 -24.92 -2.42 6.84
C HIS A 272 -25.87 -1.37 7.42
N GLU A 273 -27.16 -1.72 7.57
CA GLU A 273 -28.19 -0.78 8.06
C GLU A 273 -27.99 -0.35 9.51
N SER A 274 -27.35 -1.18 10.32
CA SER A 274 -27.04 -0.92 11.75
C SER A 274 -25.94 0.14 11.95
N GLN A 275 -25.18 0.50 10.90
CA GLN A 275 -24.11 1.45 11.01
C GLN A 275 -24.62 2.87 11.20
N GLN A 276 -23.87 3.65 11.99
CA GLN A 276 -24.19 5.06 12.19
C GLN A 276 -24.19 5.82 10.86
N LYS A 277 -25.28 6.51 10.60
CA LYS A 277 -25.39 7.41 9.44
C LYS A 277 -25.11 8.85 9.88
N PRO A 278 -24.41 9.64 9.06
CA PRO A 278 -24.24 11.06 9.35
C PRO A 278 -25.60 11.72 9.56
N LEU A 279 -25.71 12.50 10.62
CA LEU A 279 -26.90 13.32 10.86
C LEU A 279 -27.02 14.37 9.76
N LYS A 280 -28.25 14.67 9.33
CA LYS A 280 -28.48 15.74 8.35
C LYS A 280 -27.96 17.07 8.91
N PRO A 281 -27.32 17.93 8.09
CA PRO A 281 -26.96 19.26 8.51
C PRO A 281 -28.17 19.99 9.13
N GLY A 282 -27.98 20.63 10.31
CA GLY A 282 -29.05 21.33 11.02
C GLY A 282 -29.96 20.44 11.90
N SER A 283 -29.69 19.13 12.02
CA SER A 283 -30.47 18.21 12.87
C SER A 283 -30.05 18.21 14.34
N ALA A 284 -29.06 18.98 14.73
CA ALA A 284 -28.62 19.08 16.10
C ALA A 284 -29.74 19.64 17.00
N LYS A 285 -30.19 18.84 17.98
CA LYS A 285 -31.25 19.21 18.93
C LYS A 285 -30.71 19.78 20.26
N THR A 286 -29.43 19.69 20.50
CA THR A 286 -28.79 20.10 21.75
C THR A 286 -27.74 21.17 21.44
N SER A 287 -27.86 22.32 22.10
CA SER A 287 -26.82 23.37 22.03
C SER A 287 -25.53 22.88 22.69
N LEU A 288 -24.40 23.12 22.02
CA LEU A 288 -23.07 22.80 22.56
C LEU A 288 -22.83 23.51 23.88
N GLU A 289 -23.29 24.75 24.00
CA GLU A 289 -23.23 25.56 25.21
C GLU A 289 -23.98 24.92 26.39
N ALA A 290 -25.18 24.38 26.15
CA ALA A 290 -25.95 23.67 27.17
C ALA A 290 -25.32 22.34 27.60
N ALA A 291 -24.66 21.63 26.66
CA ALA A 291 -23.94 20.39 26.93
C ALA A 291 -22.68 20.62 27.78
N VAL A 292 -21.90 21.67 27.47
CA VAL A 292 -20.67 22.02 28.19
C VAL A 292 -21.01 22.51 29.62
N LYS A 293 -22.07 23.30 29.78
CA LYS A 293 -22.52 23.77 31.13
C LYS A 293 -23.01 22.64 32.04
N LYS A 294 -23.47 21.50 31.48
CA LYS A 294 -23.86 20.30 32.26
C LYS A 294 -22.68 19.49 32.74
N THR A 295 -21.50 19.61 32.12
CA THR A 295 -20.30 18.80 32.40
C THR A 295 -19.27 19.56 33.27
N GLY A 296 -19.57 20.76 33.72
CA GLY A 296 -18.73 21.51 34.65
C GLY A 296 -18.65 20.82 36.02
N PRO A 297 -17.48 20.86 36.69
CA PRO A 297 -17.29 20.18 37.96
C PRO A 297 -18.25 20.70 39.04
N LYS A 298 -18.85 19.74 39.79
CA LYS A 298 -19.51 20.00 41.05
C LYS A 298 -18.48 20.31 42.12
#